data_dba8762512d182f3433b548701f1219e
#
_entry.id   dba8762512d182f3433b548701f1219e
#
_cell.length_a   1.000
_cell.length_b   1.000
_cell.length_c   1.000
_cell.angle_alpha   90.00
_cell.angle_beta   90.00
_cell.angle_gamma   90.00
#
_symmetry.space_group_name_H-M   'P 1'
#
loop_
_entity.id
_entity.type
_entity.pdbx_description
1 polymer ?
#
loop_
_entity_poly.entity_id
_entity_poly.type
_entity_poly.pdbx_seq_one_letter_code
_entity_poly.pdbx_strand_id
1 'polypeptide(L)'
;MSHIKFDYSKVLGKFVAPHEVEYMQPQVTAADELIRKGTGAGSDFLGWLDLPENYDREEFDRILKAAEQIKADSDVLVVIGIGGSYLGAKAAIDFLNHHFANLQTKEERKAPQILYAGNSISSTYLADLVEYVADKDFSVN
;
A
#
# COMPACT_ATOMS: atom_id res chain seq x y z
N MET A 1 -22.02 -6.59 -6.61
CA MET A 1 -20.66 -6.43 -6.07
C MET A 1 -20.11 -7.82 -5.77
N SER A 2 -18.92 -8.14 -6.30
CA SER A 2 -18.24 -9.38 -5.94
C SER A 2 -17.72 -9.25 -4.52
N HIS A 3 -18.26 -10.04 -3.60
CA HIS A 3 -17.75 -10.07 -2.24
C HIS A 3 -16.47 -10.91 -2.19
N ILE A 4 -15.43 -10.39 -1.53
CA ILE A 4 -14.24 -11.18 -1.19
C ILE A 4 -14.68 -12.30 -0.26
N LYS A 5 -14.29 -13.54 -0.57
CA LYS A 5 -14.56 -14.72 0.27
C LYS A 5 -13.24 -15.26 0.80
N PHE A 6 -13.21 -15.57 2.08
CA PHE A 6 -12.12 -16.29 2.70
C PHE A 6 -12.50 -17.77 2.84
N ASP A 7 -11.78 -18.64 2.15
CA ASP A 7 -12.00 -20.10 2.19
C ASP A 7 -10.88 -20.79 2.95
N TYR A 8 -11.20 -21.27 4.13
CA TYR A 8 -10.30 -22.03 5.01
C TYR A 8 -10.66 -23.51 5.12
N SER A 9 -11.55 -24.00 4.26
CA SER A 9 -12.05 -25.40 4.28
C SER A 9 -10.94 -26.44 4.20
N LYS A 10 -9.84 -26.13 3.48
CA LYS A 10 -8.70 -27.04 3.32
C LYS A 10 -7.81 -27.17 4.57
N VAL A 11 -7.95 -26.28 5.53
CA VAL A 11 -7.20 -26.26 6.79
C VAL A 11 -7.97 -27.05 7.86
N LEU A 12 -9.31 -26.94 7.84
CA LEU A 12 -10.18 -27.61 8.81
C LEU A 12 -10.10 -29.15 8.71
N GLY A 13 -10.09 -29.79 9.87
CA GLY A 13 -10.06 -31.24 10.00
C GLY A 13 -8.70 -31.89 9.75
N LYS A 14 -7.77 -31.16 9.09
CA LYS A 14 -6.43 -31.67 8.84
C LYS A 14 -5.36 -31.02 9.73
N PHE A 15 -5.42 -29.73 9.89
CA PHE A 15 -4.45 -28.92 10.65
C PHE A 15 -5.08 -28.25 11.88
N VAL A 16 -6.35 -27.86 11.77
CA VAL A 16 -7.12 -27.20 12.80
C VAL A 16 -8.46 -27.92 12.94
N ALA A 17 -8.81 -28.36 14.13
CA ALA A 17 -10.11 -28.96 14.36
C ALA A 17 -11.21 -27.89 14.39
N PRO A 18 -12.45 -28.18 13.91
CA PRO A 18 -13.53 -27.20 13.90
C PRO A 18 -13.78 -26.53 15.26
N HIS A 19 -13.72 -27.30 16.34
CA HIS A 19 -13.92 -26.77 17.70
C HIS A 19 -12.84 -25.79 18.15
N GLU A 20 -11.62 -25.86 17.60
CA GLU A 20 -10.55 -24.91 17.92
C GLU A 20 -10.89 -23.51 17.37
N VAL A 21 -11.52 -23.44 16.19
CA VAL A 21 -12.01 -22.18 15.62
C VAL A 21 -13.11 -21.59 16.51
N GLU A 22 -14.04 -22.42 16.97
CA GLU A 22 -15.12 -22.01 17.87
C GLU A 22 -14.57 -21.49 19.21
N TYR A 23 -13.56 -22.15 19.78
CA TYR A 23 -12.91 -21.72 21.02
C TYR A 23 -12.16 -20.39 20.91
N MET A 24 -11.70 -20.04 19.71
CA MET A 24 -11.05 -18.75 19.48
C MET A 24 -12.04 -17.59 19.36
N GLN A 25 -13.31 -17.85 19.04
CA GLN A 25 -14.29 -16.80 18.79
C GLN A 25 -14.45 -15.79 19.94
N PRO A 26 -14.53 -16.18 21.22
CA PRO A 26 -14.62 -15.23 22.33
C PRO A 26 -13.38 -14.31 22.41
N GLN A 27 -12.19 -14.85 22.12
CA GLN A 27 -10.94 -14.07 22.13
C GLN A 27 -10.91 -13.07 20.99
N VAL A 28 -11.32 -13.48 19.79
CA VAL A 28 -11.44 -12.59 18.62
C VAL A 28 -12.46 -11.49 18.89
N THR A 29 -13.61 -11.83 19.45
CA THR A 29 -14.65 -10.84 19.81
C THR A 29 -14.11 -9.82 20.83
N ALA A 30 -13.42 -10.27 21.87
CA ALA A 30 -12.85 -9.38 22.88
C ALA A 30 -11.77 -8.46 22.26
N ALA A 31 -10.93 -8.97 21.36
CA ALA A 31 -9.91 -8.18 20.67
C ALA A 31 -10.55 -7.13 19.73
N ASP A 32 -11.59 -7.50 18.98
CA ASP A 32 -12.35 -6.57 18.12
C ASP A 32 -12.99 -5.45 18.94
N GLU A 33 -13.58 -5.79 20.09
CA GLU A 33 -14.15 -4.80 20.99
C GLU A 33 -13.11 -3.81 21.54
N LEU A 34 -11.91 -4.27 21.90
CA LEU A 34 -10.82 -3.40 22.34
C LEU A 34 -10.43 -2.37 21.27
N ILE A 35 -10.33 -2.81 20.01
CA ILE A 35 -10.02 -1.94 18.87
C ILE A 35 -11.15 -0.93 18.68
N ARG A 36 -12.39 -1.37 18.58
CA ARG A 36 -13.54 -0.48 18.31
C ARG A 36 -13.82 0.52 19.43
N LYS A 37 -13.58 0.13 20.68
CA LYS A 37 -13.75 1.01 21.84
C LYS A 37 -12.53 1.90 22.10
N GLY A 38 -11.40 1.62 21.45
CA GLY A 38 -10.16 2.36 21.67
C GLY A 38 -9.63 2.24 23.11
N THR A 39 -9.80 1.08 23.74
CA THR A 39 -9.46 0.88 25.17
C THR A 39 -8.24 -0.02 25.37
N GLY A 40 -7.70 -0.57 24.31
CA GLY A 40 -6.51 -1.40 24.35
C GLY A 40 -5.20 -0.61 24.27
N ALA A 41 -4.08 -1.31 24.50
CA ALA A 41 -2.77 -0.73 24.26
C ALA A 41 -2.62 -0.33 22.79
N GLY A 42 -2.08 0.88 22.53
CA GLY A 42 -1.97 1.43 21.18
C GLY A 42 -3.24 2.12 20.66
N SER A 43 -4.19 2.43 21.50
CA SER A 43 -5.42 3.14 21.13
C SER A 43 -5.19 4.51 20.49
N ASP A 44 -4.03 5.14 20.73
CA ASP A 44 -3.63 6.39 20.10
C ASP A 44 -3.33 6.25 18.59
N PHE A 45 -3.23 5.01 18.09
CA PHE A 45 -2.87 4.69 16.71
C PHE A 45 -4.00 4.02 15.92
N LEU A 46 -5.25 4.37 16.18
CA LEU A 46 -6.44 3.78 15.55
C LEU A 46 -7.02 4.61 14.39
N GLY A 47 -6.35 5.68 13.96
CA GLY A 47 -6.84 6.55 12.88
C GLY A 47 -7.10 5.84 11.54
N TRP A 48 -6.51 4.66 11.34
CA TRP A 48 -6.72 3.83 10.16
C TRP A 48 -8.07 3.10 10.14
N LEU A 49 -8.70 2.90 11.31
CA LEU A 49 -9.88 2.02 11.45
C LEU A 49 -11.06 2.48 10.61
N ASP A 50 -11.37 3.77 10.68
CA ASP A 50 -12.49 4.38 9.96
C ASP A 50 -12.06 5.19 8.74
N LEU A 51 -10.76 5.22 8.43
CA LEU A 51 -10.20 6.00 7.33
C LEU A 51 -10.87 5.74 5.97
N PRO A 52 -11.26 4.49 5.61
CA PRO A 52 -11.95 4.25 4.34
C PRO A 52 -13.30 4.98 4.19
N GLU A 53 -13.94 5.33 5.30
CA GLU A 53 -15.23 6.02 5.32
C GLU A 53 -15.10 7.49 5.72
N ASN A 54 -14.23 7.81 6.67
CA ASN A 54 -14.08 9.10 7.35
C ASN A 54 -12.75 9.79 7.04
N TYR A 55 -12.33 9.79 5.78
CA TYR A 55 -11.14 10.54 5.37
C TYR A 55 -11.45 12.01 5.07
N ASP A 56 -10.44 12.87 5.19
CA ASP A 56 -10.51 14.27 4.80
C ASP A 56 -10.66 14.40 3.27
N ARG A 57 -11.83 14.89 2.85
CA ARG A 57 -12.17 15.05 1.43
C ARG A 57 -11.35 16.14 0.75
N GLU A 58 -11.06 17.23 1.46
CA GLU A 58 -10.27 18.33 0.91
C GLU A 58 -8.80 17.92 0.73
N GLU A 59 -8.27 17.16 1.68
CA GLU A 59 -6.94 16.57 1.55
C GLU A 59 -6.88 15.60 0.38
N PHE A 60 -7.88 14.73 0.24
CA PHE A 60 -7.95 13.79 -0.88
C PHE A 60 -7.97 14.50 -2.24
N ASP A 61 -8.75 15.58 -2.37
CA ASP A 61 -8.79 16.40 -3.57
C ASP A 61 -7.43 17.05 -3.87
N ARG A 62 -6.68 17.46 -2.85
CA ARG A 62 -5.30 17.97 -3.01
C ARG A 62 -4.35 16.88 -3.49
N ILE A 63 -4.48 15.65 -2.96
CA ILE A 63 -3.71 14.48 -3.40
C ILE A 63 -3.97 14.20 -4.88
N LEU A 64 -5.23 14.19 -5.30
CA LEU A 64 -5.59 13.98 -6.71
C LEU A 64 -4.98 15.06 -7.63
N LYS A 65 -5.03 16.32 -7.23
CA LYS A 65 -4.40 17.41 -7.99
C LYS A 65 -2.89 17.26 -8.10
N ALA A 66 -2.23 16.88 -7.00
CA ALA A 66 -0.79 16.63 -7.00
C ALA A 66 -0.44 15.44 -7.91
N ALA A 67 -1.24 14.36 -7.89
CA ALA A 67 -1.04 13.21 -8.74
C ALA A 67 -1.17 13.57 -10.24
N GLU A 68 -2.16 14.37 -10.61
CA GLU A 68 -2.30 14.84 -12.01
C GLU A 68 -1.16 15.75 -12.44
N GLN A 69 -0.66 16.61 -11.54
CA GLN A 69 0.52 17.44 -11.80
C GLN A 69 1.75 16.57 -12.06
N ILE A 70 2.02 15.58 -11.19
CA ILE A 70 3.15 14.65 -11.36
C ILE A 70 3.05 13.86 -12.66
N LYS A 71 1.85 13.41 -13.04
CA LYS A 71 1.63 12.73 -14.32
C LYS A 71 1.95 13.62 -15.53
N ALA A 72 1.65 14.91 -15.44
CA ALA A 72 1.92 15.86 -16.51
C ALA A 72 3.41 16.20 -16.64
N ASP A 73 4.07 16.44 -15.52
CA ASP A 73 5.39 17.04 -15.45
C ASP A 73 6.54 16.04 -15.37
N SER A 74 6.28 14.78 -14.98
CA SER A 74 7.34 13.82 -14.67
C SER A 74 7.35 12.61 -15.58
N ASP A 75 8.54 12.16 -15.93
CA ASP A 75 8.78 10.86 -16.58
C ASP A 75 8.96 9.75 -15.54
N VAL A 76 9.47 10.12 -14.37
CA VAL A 76 9.74 9.21 -13.25
C VAL A 76 9.19 9.79 -11.96
N LEU A 77 8.55 8.95 -11.15
CA LEU A 77 8.24 9.20 -9.74
C LEU A 77 9.12 8.31 -8.87
N VAL A 78 9.99 8.91 -8.08
CA VAL A 78 10.80 8.20 -7.09
C VAL A 78 10.09 8.22 -5.75
N VAL A 79 9.71 7.04 -5.25
CA VAL A 79 9.10 6.89 -3.93
C VAL A 79 10.17 6.49 -2.93
N ILE A 80 10.44 7.37 -1.97
CA ILE A 80 11.43 7.14 -0.91
C ILE A 80 10.72 6.66 0.35
N GLY A 81 11.01 5.44 0.76
CA GLY A 81 10.40 4.87 1.95
C GLY A 81 10.95 3.50 2.32
N ILE A 82 10.69 3.10 3.56
CA ILE A 82 11.04 1.79 4.09
C ILE A 82 9.83 1.19 4.82
N GLY A 83 9.67 -0.12 4.75
CA GLY A 83 8.58 -0.83 5.43
C GLY A 83 7.21 -0.29 5.02
N GLY A 84 6.37 0.02 5.99
CA GLY A 84 5.00 0.49 5.77
C GLY A 84 4.89 1.80 4.99
N SER A 85 5.95 2.60 4.95
CA SER A 85 5.93 3.88 4.22
C SER A 85 5.92 3.71 2.69
N TYR A 86 6.23 2.53 2.15
CA TYR A 86 6.14 2.30 0.71
C TYR A 86 5.42 0.99 0.32
N LEU A 87 5.44 -0.03 1.18
CA LEU A 87 4.92 -1.36 0.83
C LEU A 87 3.43 -1.36 0.52
N GLY A 88 2.62 -0.56 1.23
CA GLY A 88 1.20 -0.45 0.98
C GLY A 88 0.90 0.15 -0.39
N ALA A 89 1.55 1.28 -0.71
CA ALA A 89 1.44 1.91 -2.03
C ALA A 89 1.94 0.97 -3.14
N LYS A 90 3.11 0.34 -2.93
CA LYS A 90 3.66 -0.64 -3.88
C LYS A 90 2.71 -1.80 -4.14
N ALA A 91 2.11 -2.37 -3.10
CA ALA A 91 1.16 -3.47 -3.25
C ALA A 91 -0.05 -3.07 -4.11
N ALA A 92 -0.61 -1.88 -3.89
CA ALA A 92 -1.72 -1.38 -4.69
C ALA A 92 -1.30 -1.10 -6.15
N ILE A 93 -0.14 -0.51 -6.36
CA ILE A 93 0.41 -0.22 -7.69
C ILE A 93 0.65 -1.52 -8.47
N ASP A 94 1.31 -2.51 -7.87
CA ASP A 94 1.61 -3.79 -8.51
C ASP A 94 0.32 -4.59 -8.81
N PHE A 95 -0.69 -4.48 -7.97
CA PHE A 95 -1.98 -5.16 -8.15
C PHE A 95 -2.83 -4.55 -9.28
N LEU A 96 -2.80 -3.23 -9.43
CA LEU A 96 -3.68 -2.50 -10.34
C LEU A 96 -3.07 -2.23 -11.72
N ASN A 97 -1.74 -2.35 -11.87
CA ASN A 97 -1.05 -2.04 -13.11
C ASN A 97 -0.56 -3.29 -13.83
N HIS A 98 -0.13 -3.08 -15.06
CA HIS A 98 0.57 -4.11 -15.82
C HIS A 98 1.90 -4.46 -15.16
N HIS A 99 2.25 -5.75 -15.04
CA HIS A 99 3.49 -6.19 -14.37
C HIS A 99 4.77 -5.57 -14.94
N PHE A 100 4.77 -5.23 -16.21
CA PHE A 100 5.88 -4.59 -16.91
C PHE A 100 5.62 -3.10 -17.19
N ALA A 101 4.79 -2.44 -16.38
CA ALA A 101 4.42 -1.04 -16.59
C ALA A 101 5.64 -0.14 -16.78
N ASN A 102 6.71 -0.31 -16.01
CA ASN A 102 7.92 0.50 -16.12
C ASN A 102 8.71 0.29 -17.41
N LEU A 103 8.43 -0.75 -18.20
CA LEU A 103 9.04 -1.01 -19.51
C LEU A 103 8.18 -0.49 -20.68
N GLN A 104 6.95 -0.09 -20.42
CA GLN A 104 6.07 0.51 -21.42
C GLN A 104 6.45 1.98 -21.67
N THR A 105 6.01 2.51 -22.80
CA THR A 105 6.12 3.96 -23.09
C THR A 105 5.25 4.78 -22.15
N LYS A 106 5.50 6.09 -22.03
CA LYS A 106 4.69 6.99 -21.20
C LYS A 106 3.24 7.03 -21.70
N GLU A 107 3.06 6.97 -23.01
CA GLU A 107 1.74 6.98 -23.66
C GLU A 107 0.91 5.74 -23.33
N GLU A 108 1.54 4.56 -23.31
CA GLU A 108 0.90 3.30 -22.94
C GLU A 108 0.59 3.25 -21.44
N ARG A 109 1.55 3.67 -20.63
CA ARG A 109 1.46 3.64 -19.16
C ARG A 109 0.53 4.73 -18.61
N LYS A 110 0.42 5.88 -19.29
CA LYS A 110 -0.36 7.05 -18.88
C LYS A 110 0.02 7.61 -17.50
N ALA A 111 1.22 7.33 -17.06
CA ALA A 111 1.77 7.71 -15.77
C ALA A 111 3.30 7.72 -15.83
N PRO A 112 4.01 8.37 -14.89
CA PRO A 112 5.46 8.22 -14.74
C PRO A 112 5.85 6.77 -14.48
N GLN A 113 7.12 6.42 -14.74
CA GLN A 113 7.71 5.22 -14.15
C GLN A 113 7.75 5.39 -12.63
N ILE A 114 7.47 4.34 -11.89
CA ILE A 114 7.53 4.39 -10.42
C ILE A 114 8.72 3.56 -9.95
N LEU A 115 9.70 4.24 -9.35
CA LEU A 115 10.90 3.65 -8.80
C LEU A 115 10.94 3.84 -7.29
N TYR A 116 11.58 2.92 -6.58
CA TYR A 116 11.60 2.94 -5.12
C TYR A 116 13.03 3.11 -4.60
N ALA A 117 13.19 3.92 -3.55
CA ALA A 117 14.45 4.13 -2.85
C ALA A 117 14.23 4.13 -1.33
N GLY A 118 15.31 4.02 -0.55
CA GLY A 118 15.25 4.00 0.91
C GLY A 118 14.96 2.63 1.53
N ASN A 119 14.55 1.65 0.75
CA ASN A 119 14.31 0.27 1.19
C ASN A 119 15.57 -0.60 1.19
N SER A 120 16.69 -0.06 0.76
CA SER A 120 18.00 -0.73 0.70
C SER A 120 19.10 0.25 1.09
N ILE A 121 20.17 -0.28 1.69
CA ILE A 121 21.40 0.47 2.01
C ILE A 121 22.48 0.35 0.92
N SER A 122 22.13 -0.21 -0.24
CA SER A 122 23.06 -0.37 -1.35
C SER A 122 23.42 0.98 -1.98
N SER A 123 24.69 1.37 -1.86
CA SER A 123 25.21 2.58 -2.50
C SER A 123 25.24 2.45 -4.02
N THR A 124 25.45 1.25 -4.54
CA THR A 124 25.42 0.98 -6.00
C THR A 124 24.02 1.22 -6.53
N TYR A 125 22.98 0.65 -5.89
CA TYR A 125 21.60 0.88 -6.31
C TYR A 125 21.24 2.37 -6.34
N LEU A 126 21.66 3.12 -5.31
CA LEU A 126 21.39 4.55 -5.26
C LEU A 126 22.13 5.33 -6.35
N ALA A 127 23.40 4.97 -6.62
CA ALA A 127 24.18 5.58 -7.70
C ALA A 127 23.53 5.33 -9.07
N ASP A 128 23.13 4.09 -9.34
CA ASP A 128 22.45 3.71 -10.58
C ASP A 128 21.11 4.45 -10.74
N LEU A 129 20.35 4.60 -9.65
CA LEU A 129 19.11 5.35 -9.68
C LEU A 129 19.32 6.84 -9.98
N VAL A 130 20.32 7.46 -9.35
CA VAL A 130 20.67 8.87 -9.59
C VAL A 130 21.12 9.07 -11.04
N GLU A 131 21.97 8.17 -11.57
CA GLU A 131 22.37 8.19 -12.97
C GLU A 131 21.17 8.04 -13.91
N TYR A 132 20.26 7.11 -13.60
CA TYR A 132 19.08 6.85 -14.42
C TYR A 132 18.14 8.04 -14.54
N VAL A 133 17.97 8.85 -13.47
CA VAL A 133 17.05 9.99 -13.46
C VAL A 133 17.72 11.32 -13.85
N ALA A 134 19.04 11.36 -14.05
CA ALA A 134 19.80 12.59 -14.24
C ALA A 134 19.38 13.43 -15.45
N ASP A 135 18.87 12.79 -16.50
CA ASP A 135 18.43 13.39 -17.77
C ASP A 135 16.91 13.39 -17.94
N LYS A 136 16.14 13.08 -16.91
CA LYS A 136 14.69 12.94 -16.93
C LYS A 136 14.01 13.97 -16.04
N ASP A 137 12.79 14.34 -16.40
CA ASP A 137 11.91 15.05 -15.49
C ASP A 137 11.39 14.07 -14.44
N PHE A 138 11.72 14.32 -13.18
CA PHE A 138 11.29 13.42 -12.11
C PHE A 138 10.75 14.16 -10.89
N SER A 139 9.82 13.50 -10.22
CA SER A 139 9.28 13.92 -8.93
C SER A 139 9.71 12.93 -7.83
N VAL A 140 9.73 13.41 -6.60
CA VAL A 140 10.06 12.61 -5.41
C VAL A 140 8.91 12.69 -4.41
N ASN A 141 8.52 11.54 -3.87
CA ASN A 141 7.59 11.40 -2.76
C ASN A 141 8.28 10.78 -1.54
#